data_80bedffb3df2cbcb67ca22f79f94325a
#
_entry.id   80bedffb3df2cbcb67ca22f79f94325a
#
_cell.length_a   1.000
_cell.length_b   1.000
_cell.length_c   1.000
_cell.angle_alpha   90.00
_cell.angle_beta   90.00
_cell.angle_gamma   90.00
#
_symmetry.space_group_name_H-M   'P 1'
#
loop_
_entity.id
_entity.type
_entity.pdbx_description
1 polymer ?
#
loop_
_entity_poly.entity_id
_entity_poly.type
_entity_poly.pdbx_seq_one_letter_code
_entity_poly.pdbx_strand_id
1 'polypeptide(L)'
;MCAAVIDQTMRKTLFGTSPSSEIRLKTDKPDTIDGWASVQKYAAGGVPLALFLHQRQYGGAFRQLLDATSSKRGDVIEDAVQELLENLQIPFVRTGSHNQEKIATRFGLTVKPAPDFVMFDAKGVLRAILECKGANDGGTARDKAARFRSLREEAKRLGGIPLFAVLAGLGWTRTADALGPVIRDTDGRTFTIPTLPQMATVQPLPTLAQTQF
;
A
#
# COMPACT_ATOMS: atom_id res chain seq x y z
N MET A 1 -8.01 -12.07 -33.87
CA MET A 1 -7.71 -11.35 -32.61
C MET A 1 -6.52 -11.94 -31.85
N CYS A 2 -6.51 -13.23 -31.45
CA CYS A 2 -5.40 -13.83 -30.72
C CYS A 2 -4.03 -13.73 -31.41
N ALA A 3 -3.96 -13.99 -32.73
CA ALA A 3 -2.69 -13.90 -33.48
C ALA A 3 -2.08 -12.49 -33.47
N ALA A 4 -2.90 -11.46 -33.55
CA ALA A 4 -2.43 -10.07 -33.51
C ALA A 4 -1.90 -9.70 -32.11
N VAL A 5 -2.54 -10.17 -31.04
CA VAL A 5 -2.07 -9.98 -29.66
C VAL A 5 -0.75 -10.71 -29.42
N ILE A 6 -0.61 -11.93 -29.93
CA ILE A 6 0.64 -12.68 -29.84
C ILE A 6 1.77 -11.99 -30.60
N ASP A 7 1.51 -11.53 -31.83
CA ASP A 7 2.49 -10.79 -32.64
C ASP A 7 2.94 -9.50 -31.95
N GLN A 8 2.01 -8.71 -31.43
CA GLN A 8 2.32 -7.50 -30.66
C GLN A 8 3.09 -7.81 -29.37
N THR A 9 2.76 -8.88 -28.68
CA THR A 9 3.48 -9.33 -27.49
C THR A 9 4.91 -9.71 -27.83
N MET A 10 5.09 -10.48 -28.91
CA MET A 10 6.43 -10.90 -29.38
C MET A 10 7.29 -9.71 -29.83
N ARG A 11 6.68 -8.72 -30.46
CA ARG A 11 7.37 -7.48 -30.89
C ARG A 11 7.56 -6.49 -29.74
N LYS A 12 7.09 -6.79 -28.53
CA LYS A 12 7.09 -5.88 -27.36
C LYS A 12 6.34 -4.56 -27.64
N THR A 13 5.37 -4.57 -28.54
CA THR A 13 4.60 -3.36 -28.95
C THR A 13 3.23 -3.29 -28.32
N LEU A 14 2.76 -4.34 -27.63
CA LEU A 14 1.41 -4.41 -27.05
C LEU A 14 1.13 -3.26 -26.06
N PHE A 15 2.14 -2.81 -25.35
CA PHE A 15 2.02 -1.76 -24.34
C PHE A 15 2.75 -0.45 -24.72
N GLY A 16 3.15 -0.32 -25.98
CA GLY A 16 3.92 0.83 -26.44
C GLY A 16 5.36 0.85 -25.92
N THR A 17 5.98 2.00 -25.93
CA THR A 17 7.28 2.22 -25.31
C THR A 17 7.17 2.01 -23.80
N SER A 18 8.09 1.23 -23.26
CA SER A 18 8.16 1.00 -21.81
C SER A 18 8.06 2.33 -21.06
N PRO A 19 7.05 2.51 -20.18
CA PRO A 19 6.98 3.71 -19.38
C PRO A 19 8.15 3.70 -18.41
N SER A 20 9.08 4.59 -18.57
CA SER A 20 10.27 4.84 -17.76
C SER A 20 11.14 3.63 -17.37
N SER A 21 12.44 3.88 -17.28
CA SER A 21 13.48 2.93 -16.85
C SER A 21 13.27 2.34 -15.43
N GLU A 22 12.32 2.85 -14.68
CA GLU A 22 12.00 2.41 -13.31
C GLU A 22 11.13 1.15 -13.28
N ILE A 23 10.33 0.92 -14.31
CA ILE A 23 9.67 -0.37 -14.50
C ILE A 23 10.66 -1.27 -15.25
N ARG A 24 11.70 -1.67 -14.58
CA ARG A 24 12.50 -2.81 -15.06
C ARG A 24 11.56 -3.98 -15.17
N LEU A 25 11.30 -4.30 -16.40
CA LEU A 25 10.43 -5.38 -16.75
C LEU A 25 11.04 -6.65 -16.14
N LYS A 26 10.44 -7.16 -15.08
CA LYS A 26 10.69 -8.55 -14.63
C LYS A 26 10.44 -9.56 -15.76
N THR A 27 10.01 -9.07 -16.91
CA THR A 27 9.89 -9.76 -18.20
C THR A 27 11.21 -9.87 -18.94
N ASP A 28 12.26 -9.12 -18.63
CA ASP A 28 13.61 -9.37 -19.10
C ASP A 28 14.19 -10.54 -18.30
N LYS A 29 13.48 -11.66 -18.39
CA LYS A 29 13.96 -12.92 -17.88
C LYS A 29 15.01 -13.49 -18.84
N PRO A 30 15.92 -14.34 -18.34
CA PRO A 30 17.00 -14.93 -19.15
C PRO A 30 16.52 -15.50 -20.49
N ASP A 31 15.32 -16.07 -20.52
CA ASP A 31 14.72 -16.66 -21.71
C ASP A 31 14.27 -15.66 -22.79
N THR A 32 14.21 -14.38 -22.49
CA THR A 32 13.95 -13.32 -23.48
C THR A 32 15.21 -12.59 -23.89
N ILE A 33 16.26 -12.68 -23.08
CA ILE A 33 17.58 -12.08 -23.37
C ILE A 33 18.28 -12.88 -24.48
N ASP A 34 18.07 -14.20 -24.53
CA ASP A 34 18.66 -15.11 -25.52
C ASP A 34 17.92 -15.13 -26.89
N GLY A 35 17.09 -14.13 -27.17
CA GLY A 35 16.35 -14.04 -28.43
C GLY A 35 15.27 -15.11 -28.58
N TRP A 36 14.73 -15.59 -27.46
CA TRP A 36 13.70 -16.63 -27.43
C TRP A 36 14.20 -18.06 -27.67
N ALA A 37 15.49 -18.33 -27.65
CA ALA A 37 16.03 -19.67 -27.88
C ALA A 37 15.50 -20.68 -26.85
N SER A 38 15.40 -20.33 -25.59
CA SER A 38 14.79 -21.15 -24.54
C SER A 38 13.32 -21.44 -24.81
N VAL A 39 12.58 -20.43 -25.31
CA VAL A 39 11.16 -20.56 -25.64
C VAL A 39 10.97 -21.52 -26.80
N GLN A 40 11.81 -21.43 -27.85
CA GLN A 40 11.80 -22.35 -28.98
C GLN A 40 12.08 -23.78 -28.55
N LYS A 41 13.04 -23.99 -27.64
CA LYS A 41 13.35 -25.30 -27.08
C LYS A 41 12.14 -25.91 -26.34
N TYR A 42 11.43 -25.13 -25.55
CA TYR A 42 10.22 -25.59 -24.86
C TYR A 42 9.08 -25.86 -25.85
N ALA A 43 8.93 -25.06 -26.88
CA ALA A 43 7.94 -25.28 -27.92
C ALA A 43 8.22 -26.59 -28.72
N ALA A 44 9.48 -26.88 -29.02
CA ALA A 44 9.90 -28.10 -29.64
C ALA A 44 9.62 -29.34 -28.76
N GLY A 45 9.59 -29.17 -27.44
CA GLY A 45 9.22 -30.22 -26.47
C GLY A 45 7.72 -30.47 -26.35
N GLY A 46 6.86 -29.82 -27.15
CA GLY A 46 5.43 -30.11 -27.22
C GLY A 46 4.50 -29.14 -26.48
N VAL A 47 5.04 -28.07 -25.85
CA VAL A 47 4.20 -26.99 -25.32
C VAL A 47 3.83 -26.04 -26.45
N PRO A 48 2.54 -25.78 -26.72
CA PRO A 48 2.14 -24.83 -27.75
C PRO A 48 2.77 -23.46 -27.49
N LEU A 49 3.54 -22.97 -28.45
CA LEU A 49 4.27 -21.69 -28.32
C LEU A 49 3.34 -20.53 -27.91
N ALA A 50 2.14 -20.47 -28.50
CA ALA A 50 1.15 -19.45 -28.17
C ALA A 50 0.74 -19.47 -26.69
N LEU A 51 0.55 -20.66 -26.11
CA LEU A 51 0.19 -20.81 -24.71
C LEU A 51 1.34 -20.40 -23.78
N PHE A 52 2.57 -20.80 -24.13
CA PHE A 52 3.76 -20.45 -23.36
C PHE A 52 4.02 -18.95 -23.38
N LEU A 53 3.93 -18.31 -24.55
CA LEU A 53 4.11 -16.84 -24.67
C LEU A 53 3.01 -16.08 -23.95
N HIS A 54 1.77 -16.54 -24.01
CA HIS A 54 0.66 -15.95 -23.28
C HIS A 54 0.90 -15.98 -21.78
N GLN A 55 1.30 -17.12 -21.22
CA GLN A 55 1.56 -17.23 -19.78
C GLN A 55 2.77 -16.41 -19.33
N ARG A 56 3.86 -16.40 -20.10
CA ARG A 56 5.08 -15.74 -19.67
C ARG A 56 5.07 -14.22 -19.91
N GLN A 57 4.61 -13.77 -21.04
CA GLN A 57 4.60 -12.33 -21.34
C GLN A 57 3.36 -11.66 -20.79
N TYR A 58 2.20 -12.22 -21.05
CA TYR A 58 0.94 -11.59 -20.69
C TYR A 58 0.73 -11.58 -19.17
N GLY A 59 0.96 -12.70 -18.51
CA GLY A 59 0.87 -12.81 -17.05
C GLY A 59 1.90 -11.94 -16.34
N GLY A 60 3.12 -11.84 -16.87
CA GLY A 60 4.16 -10.96 -16.36
C GLY A 60 3.81 -9.48 -16.50
N ALA A 61 3.28 -9.08 -17.65
CA ALA A 61 2.85 -7.69 -17.90
C ALA A 61 1.69 -7.25 -17.01
N PHE A 62 0.69 -8.13 -16.79
CA PHE A 62 -0.38 -7.86 -15.83
C PHE A 62 0.13 -7.67 -14.41
N ARG A 63 1.05 -8.52 -13.97
CA ARG A 63 1.62 -8.39 -12.65
C ARG A 63 2.38 -7.08 -12.49
N GLN A 64 3.13 -6.67 -13.50
CA GLN A 64 3.81 -5.37 -13.49
C GLN A 64 2.85 -4.20 -13.45
N LEU A 65 1.74 -4.25 -14.20
CA LEU A 65 0.71 -3.24 -14.15
C LEU A 65 0.07 -3.17 -12.74
N LEU A 66 -0.17 -4.33 -12.12
CA LEU A 66 -0.66 -4.41 -10.76
C LEU A 66 0.35 -3.85 -9.75
N ASP A 67 1.63 -4.16 -9.91
CA ASP A 67 2.70 -3.64 -9.04
C ASP A 67 2.88 -2.12 -9.25
N ALA A 68 2.88 -1.64 -10.49
CA ALA A 68 2.97 -0.21 -10.81
C ALA A 68 1.76 0.62 -10.35
N THR A 69 0.58 -0.01 -10.24
CA THR A 69 -0.64 0.64 -9.74
C THR A 69 -0.86 0.44 -8.23
N SER A 70 -0.04 -0.36 -7.57
CA SER A 70 -0.18 -0.64 -6.14
C SER A 70 0.10 0.58 -5.26
N SER A 71 1.09 1.39 -5.61
CA SER A 71 1.37 2.68 -4.95
C SER A 71 0.18 3.63 -5.08
N LYS A 72 -0.35 3.81 -6.30
CA LYS A 72 -1.52 4.68 -6.53
C LYS A 72 -2.75 4.29 -5.70
N ARG A 73 -2.92 3.00 -5.41
CA ARG A 73 -4.00 2.54 -4.52
C ARG A 73 -3.75 2.85 -3.05
N GLY A 74 -2.49 2.86 -2.63
CA GLY A 74 -2.09 3.35 -1.32
C GLY A 74 -2.38 4.84 -1.19
N ASP A 75 -1.97 5.61 -2.20
CA ASP A 75 -2.17 7.06 -2.26
C ASP A 75 -3.66 7.44 -2.10
N VAL A 76 -4.59 6.72 -2.75
CA VAL A 76 -6.04 6.99 -2.63
C VAL A 76 -6.53 6.90 -1.18
N ILE A 77 -6.04 5.93 -0.40
CA ILE A 77 -6.45 5.79 1.01
C ILE A 77 -5.84 6.92 1.84
N GLU A 78 -4.56 7.19 1.62
CA GLU A 78 -3.84 8.22 2.33
C GLU A 78 -4.37 9.63 1.98
N ASP A 79 -4.72 9.88 0.72
CA ASP A 79 -5.31 11.15 0.28
C ASP A 79 -6.68 11.39 0.94
N ALA A 80 -7.53 10.35 1.06
CA ALA A 80 -8.80 10.47 1.75
C ALA A 80 -8.63 10.76 3.26
N VAL A 81 -7.63 10.16 3.90
CA VAL A 81 -7.28 10.45 5.31
C VAL A 81 -6.76 11.89 5.44
N GLN A 82 -5.88 12.29 4.55
CA GLN A 82 -5.33 13.65 4.54
C GLN A 82 -6.44 14.68 4.42
N GLU A 83 -7.35 14.52 3.46
CA GLU A 83 -8.50 15.39 3.27
C GLU A 83 -9.37 15.50 4.54
N LEU A 84 -9.63 14.37 5.21
CA LEU A 84 -10.38 14.40 6.46
C LEU A 84 -9.65 15.20 7.55
N LEU A 85 -8.35 14.98 7.74
CA LEU A 85 -7.56 15.68 8.77
C LEU A 85 -7.44 17.17 8.48
N GLU A 86 -7.31 17.56 7.20
CA GLU A 86 -7.31 18.95 6.75
C GLU A 86 -8.66 19.64 7.03
N ASN A 87 -9.78 18.96 6.69
CA ASN A 87 -11.13 19.46 6.96
C ASN A 87 -11.41 19.62 8.46
N LEU A 88 -10.84 18.77 9.30
CA LEU A 88 -10.91 18.88 10.75
C LEU A 88 -9.89 19.85 11.33
N GLN A 89 -9.02 20.42 10.51
CA GLN A 89 -7.94 21.32 10.92
C GLN A 89 -6.99 20.70 11.95
N ILE A 90 -6.83 19.37 11.97
CA ILE A 90 -5.95 18.68 12.88
C ILE A 90 -4.50 18.79 12.38
N PRO A 91 -3.53 19.26 13.18
CA PRO A 91 -2.13 19.27 12.78
C PRO A 91 -1.60 17.84 12.60
N PHE A 92 -1.06 17.54 11.42
CA PHE A 92 -0.48 16.24 11.12
C PHE A 92 0.77 16.33 10.24
N VAL A 93 1.50 15.22 10.17
CA VAL A 93 2.54 14.98 9.16
C VAL A 93 2.24 13.64 8.49
N ARG A 94 2.06 13.65 7.16
CA ARG A 94 2.07 12.45 6.32
C ARG A 94 3.52 12.03 6.18
N THR A 95 3.87 10.85 6.68
CA THR A 95 5.28 10.47 6.86
C THR A 95 5.93 10.05 5.55
N GLY A 96 5.29 9.26 4.72
CA GLY A 96 5.91 8.77 3.48
C GLY A 96 7.36 8.27 3.68
N SER A 97 8.01 7.80 2.66
CA SER A 97 9.37 7.27 2.74
C SER A 97 10.46 8.31 3.13
N HIS A 98 10.16 9.60 3.05
CA HIS A 98 11.15 10.68 3.24
C HIS A 98 10.83 11.66 4.39
N ASN A 99 9.72 11.50 5.10
CA ASN A 99 9.27 12.48 6.09
C ASN A 99 9.62 12.15 7.55
N GLN A 100 10.25 10.99 7.81
CA GLN A 100 10.74 10.67 9.16
C GLN A 100 11.77 11.67 9.67
N GLU A 101 12.65 12.12 8.81
CA GLU A 101 13.63 13.15 9.12
C GLU A 101 12.97 14.48 9.49
N LYS A 102 11.86 14.83 8.82
CA LYS A 102 11.08 16.02 9.15
C LYS A 102 10.43 15.93 10.53
N ILE A 103 9.93 14.75 10.92
CA ILE A 103 9.37 14.54 12.26
C ILE A 103 10.46 14.68 13.32
N ALA A 104 11.61 14.04 13.12
CA ALA A 104 12.74 14.13 14.04
C ALA A 104 13.23 15.57 14.19
N THR A 105 13.39 16.30 13.08
CA THR A 105 13.88 17.68 13.09
C THR A 105 12.87 18.66 13.68
N ARG A 106 11.58 18.52 13.33
CA ARG A 106 10.54 19.49 13.75
C ARG A 106 10.04 19.24 15.17
N PHE A 107 9.96 17.99 15.60
CA PHE A 107 9.33 17.63 16.87
C PHE A 107 10.30 16.92 17.84
N GLY A 108 11.55 16.70 17.45
CA GLY A 108 12.53 15.98 18.28
C GLY A 108 12.12 14.52 18.57
N LEU A 109 11.28 13.94 17.71
CA LEU A 109 10.63 12.67 17.94
C LEU A 109 10.98 11.66 16.86
N THR A 110 11.33 10.44 17.26
CA THR A 110 11.52 9.32 16.32
C THR A 110 10.42 8.29 16.55
N VAL A 111 9.70 7.93 15.48
CA VAL A 111 8.64 6.92 15.48
C VAL A 111 9.08 5.75 14.60
N LYS A 112 9.29 4.55 15.18
CA LYS A 112 9.75 3.35 14.47
C LYS A 112 8.92 2.12 14.83
N PRO A 113 8.28 1.45 13.84
CA PRO A 113 8.26 1.80 12.42
C PRO A 113 7.45 3.08 12.16
N ALA A 114 7.79 3.81 11.07
CA ALA A 114 7.04 5.01 10.72
C ALA A 114 5.62 4.66 10.30
N PRO A 115 4.58 5.22 10.95
CA PRO A 115 3.21 5.13 10.47
C PRO A 115 3.02 6.03 9.23
N ASP A 116 1.91 5.91 8.52
CA ASP A 116 1.63 6.77 7.37
C ASP A 116 1.29 8.21 7.82
N PHE A 117 0.68 8.40 9.00
CA PHE A 117 0.41 9.70 9.58
C PHE A 117 0.75 9.77 11.07
N VAL A 118 1.21 10.93 11.50
CA VAL A 118 1.35 11.33 12.90
C VAL A 118 0.55 12.61 13.15
N MET A 119 -0.23 12.64 14.23
CA MET A 119 -1.15 13.74 14.55
C MET A 119 -0.74 14.41 15.85
N PHE A 120 -0.80 15.74 15.86
CA PHE A 120 -0.33 16.58 16.96
C PHE A 120 -1.46 17.48 17.50
N ASP A 121 -1.31 17.93 18.73
CA ASP A 121 -2.12 19.03 19.23
C ASP A 121 -1.53 20.40 18.82
N ALA A 122 -2.23 21.46 19.16
CA ALA A 122 -1.80 22.84 18.86
C ALA A 122 -0.45 23.22 19.51
N LYS A 123 0.00 22.49 20.54
CA LYS A 123 1.30 22.67 21.20
C LYS A 123 2.41 21.84 20.56
N GLY A 124 2.11 21.08 19.50
CA GLY A 124 3.05 20.19 18.82
C GLY A 124 3.34 18.88 19.56
N VAL A 125 2.50 18.51 20.54
CA VAL A 125 2.63 17.22 21.23
C VAL A 125 1.96 16.14 20.41
N LEU A 126 2.66 15.01 20.18
CA LEU A 126 2.13 13.84 19.47
C LEU A 126 0.96 13.24 20.25
N ARG A 127 -0.18 13.09 19.58
CA ARG A 127 -1.44 12.63 20.19
C ARG A 127 -1.99 11.35 19.59
N ALA A 128 -1.65 11.04 18.35
CA ALA A 128 -2.07 9.80 17.72
C ALA A 128 -1.19 9.46 16.51
N ILE A 129 -1.20 8.19 16.13
CA ILE A 129 -0.59 7.69 14.89
C ILE A 129 -1.64 6.93 14.07
N LEU A 130 -1.47 6.90 12.74
CA LEU A 130 -2.40 6.23 11.83
C LEU A 130 -1.64 5.53 10.71
N GLU A 131 -2.10 4.33 10.39
CA GLU A 131 -1.57 3.50 9.30
C GLU A 131 -2.67 3.16 8.30
N CYS A 132 -2.37 3.32 7.01
CA CYS A 132 -3.24 3.01 5.88
C CYS A 132 -2.75 1.73 5.19
N LYS A 133 -3.62 0.73 4.99
CA LYS A 133 -3.21 -0.49 4.27
C LYS A 133 -4.31 -1.01 3.36
N GLY A 134 -3.94 -1.14 2.07
CA GLY A 134 -4.77 -1.84 1.08
C GLY A 134 -4.35 -3.30 0.91
N ALA A 135 -5.30 -4.24 0.84
CA ALA A 135 -5.06 -5.64 0.52
C ALA A 135 -6.22 -6.24 -0.26
N ASN A 136 -5.94 -6.89 -1.39
CA ASN A 136 -6.96 -7.52 -2.23
C ASN A 136 -7.07 -9.03 -2.01
N ASP A 137 -6.05 -9.65 -1.41
CA ASP A 137 -6.02 -11.08 -1.07
C ASP A 137 -5.69 -11.28 0.41
N GLY A 138 -6.10 -12.44 0.94
CA GLY A 138 -5.97 -12.76 2.36
C GLY A 138 -4.52 -12.96 2.82
N GLY A 139 -3.64 -13.47 1.96
CA GLY A 139 -2.21 -13.64 2.28
C GLY A 139 -1.54 -12.28 2.51
N THR A 140 -1.71 -11.38 1.57
CA THR A 140 -1.21 -9.98 1.69
C THR A 140 -1.82 -9.27 2.90
N ALA A 141 -3.10 -9.48 3.21
CA ALA A 141 -3.74 -8.88 4.38
C ALA A 141 -3.09 -9.37 5.68
N ARG A 142 -2.83 -10.69 5.77
CA ARG A 142 -2.17 -11.29 6.93
C ARG A 142 -0.76 -10.75 7.15
N ASP A 143 0.03 -10.66 6.09
CA ASP A 143 1.39 -10.11 6.15
C ASP A 143 1.38 -8.64 6.61
N LYS A 144 0.43 -7.85 6.11
CA LYS A 144 0.28 -6.44 6.49
C LYS A 144 -0.26 -6.26 7.91
N ALA A 145 -1.03 -7.20 8.44
CA ALA A 145 -1.54 -7.15 9.81
C ALA A 145 -0.42 -7.14 10.86
N ALA A 146 0.68 -7.84 10.61
CA ALA A 146 1.82 -7.87 11.53
C ALA A 146 2.42 -6.47 11.79
N ARG A 147 2.31 -5.55 10.83
CA ARG A 147 2.79 -4.17 10.99
C ARG A 147 2.03 -3.39 12.06
N PHE A 148 0.71 -3.62 12.22
CA PHE A 148 -0.09 -2.97 13.25
C PHE A 148 0.35 -3.36 14.64
N ARG A 149 0.80 -4.60 14.84
CA ARG A 149 1.39 -5.03 16.11
C ARG A 149 2.64 -4.23 16.45
N SER A 150 3.54 -4.07 15.48
CA SER A 150 4.77 -3.27 15.70
C SER A 150 4.45 -1.80 15.99
N LEU A 151 3.45 -1.23 15.31
CA LEU A 151 2.98 0.14 15.57
C LEU A 151 2.29 0.27 16.92
N ARG A 152 1.58 -0.76 17.40
CA ARG A 152 1.01 -0.77 18.75
C ARG A 152 2.09 -0.70 19.82
N GLU A 153 3.15 -1.49 19.69
CA GLU A 153 4.28 -1.44 20.64
C GLU A 153 4.96 -0.07 20.61
N GLU A 154 5.11 0.52 19.44
CA GLU A 154 5.64 1.87 19.31
C GLU A 154 4.70 2.91 19.93
N ALA A 155 3.39 2.82 19.73
CA ALA A 155 2.39 3.68 20.33
C ALA A 155 2.44 3.62 21.87
N LYS A 156 2.65 2.43 22.44
CA LYS A 156 2.87 2.25 23.88
C LYS A 156 4.16 2.93 24.35
N ARG A 157 5.26 2.77 23.62
CA ARG A 157 6.55 3.43 23.93
C ARG A 157 6.42 4.95 23.92
N LEU A 158 5.58 5.48 23.07
CA LEU A 158 5.29 6.92 22.93
C LEU A 158 4.27 7.44 23.98
N GLY A 159 4.03 6.71 25.04
CA GLY A 159 3.13 7.13 26.11
C GLY A 159 1.71 6.58 26.01
N GLY A 160 1.49 5.52 25.23
CA GLY A 160 0.18 4.89 25.08
C GLY A 160 -0.77 5.69 24.19
N ILE A 161 -0.22 6.40 23.19
CA ILE A 161 -1.04 7.17 22.25
C ILE A 161 -1.92 6.24 21.39
N PRO A 162 -3.10 6.67 20.95
CA PRO A 162 -3.96 5.92 20.07
C PRO A 162 -3.32 5.58 18.72
N LEU A 163 -3.51 4.34 18.28
CA LEU A 163 -3.21 3.87 16.92
C LEU A 163 -4.53 3.73 16.16
N PHE A 164 -4.60 4.34 14.99
CA PHE A 164 -5.70 4.23 14.05
C PHE A 164 -5.29 3.37 12.84
N ALA A 165 -6.26 2.66 12.26
CA ALA A 165 -6.10 1.94 11.01
C ALA A 165 -7.15 2.37 9.99
N VAL A 166 -6.72 2.60 8.73
CA VAL A 166 -7.63 2.74 7.61
C VAL A 166 -7.32 1.65 6.60
N LEU A 167 -8.27 0.75 6.40
CA LEU A 167 -8.12 -0.46 5.60
C LEU A 167 -8.94 -0.37 4.31
N ALA A 168 -8.40 -0.87 3.22
CA ALA A 168 -9.11 -1.01 1.95
C ALA A 168 -8.82 -2.35 1.27
N GLY A 169 -9.78 -2.79 0.46
CA GLY A 169 -9.70 -4.03 -0.31
C GLY A 169 -10.28 -5.24 0.40
N LEU A 170 -10.72 -6.20 -0.41
CA LEU A 170 -11.44 -7.40 0.05
C LEU A 170 -10.57 -8.42 0.79
N GLY A 171 -9.24 -8.29 0.72
CA GLY A 171 -8.32 -9.19 1.38
C GLY A 171 -8.52 -9.28 2.90
N TRP A 172 -8.92 -8.18 3.52
CA TRP A 172 -9.13 -8.11 4.98
C TRP A 172 -10.28 -8.97 5.48
N THR A 173 -11.31 -9.20 4.65
CA THR A 173 -12.50 -9.99 5.00
C THR A 173 -12.43 -11.45 4.52
N ARG A 174 -11.44 -11.79 3.69
CA ARG A 174 -11.29 -13.14 3.15
C ARG A 174 -10.68 -14.14 4.12
N THR A 175 -10.04 -13.67 5.18
CA THR A 175 -9.43 -14.51 6.21
C THR A 175 -9.74 -13.94 7.59
N ALA A 176 -10.26 -14.79 8.48
CA ALA A 176 -10.64 -14.38 9.84
C ALA A 176 -9.44 -13.94 10.68
N ASP A 177 -8.22 -14.35 10.32
CA ASP A 177 -6.99 -14.11 11.06
C ASP A 177 -6.21 -12.86 10.61
N ALA A 178 -6.71 -12.10 9.63
CA ALA A 178 -6.09 -10.86 9.21
C ALA A 178 -6.71 -9.62 9.90
N LEU A 179 -8.03 -9.47 9.85
CA LEU A 179 -8.74 -8.30 10.39
C LEU A 179 -8.76 -8.28 11.91
N GLY A 180 -9.02 -9.43 12.56
CA GLY A 180 -9.12 -9.54 14.01
C GLY A 180 -7.88 -9.00 14.76
N PRO A 181 -6.65 -9.36 14.39
CA PRO A 181 -5.44 -8.78 14.96
C PRO A 181 -5.38 -7.26 14.82
N VAL A 182 -5.72 -6.68 13.67
CA VAL A 182 -5.70 -5.23 13.47
C VAL A 182 -6.70 -4.52 14.39
N ILE A 183 -7.93 -5.04 14.51
CA ILE A 183 -8.94 -4.49 15.42
C ILE A 183 -8.43 -4.50 16.87
N ARG A 184 -7.81 -5.58 17.30
CA ARG A 184 -7.21 -5.66 18.67
C ARG A 184 -6.06 -4.69 18.85
N ASP A 185 -5.16 -4.60 17.86
CA ASP A 185 -3.97 -3.76 17.96
C ASP A 185 -4.29 -2.26 17.90
N THR A 186 -5.45 -1.89 17.36
CA THR A 186 -5.95 -0.51 17.30
C THR A 186 -7.01 -0.20 18.38
N ASP A 187 -7.30 -1.15 19.28
CA ASP A 187 -8.40 -1.04 20.25
C ASP A 187 -9.74 -0.66 19.58
N GLY A 188 -10.03 -1.26 18.42
CA GLY A 188 -11.24 -1.02 17.63
C GLY A 188 -11.20 0.22 16.72
N ARG A 189 -10.12 1.02 16.72
CA ARG A 189 -9.99 2.23 15.88
C ARG A 189 -9.59 1.85 14.45
N THR A 190 -10.42 1.02 13.83
CA THR A 190 -10.22 0.50 12.47
C THR A 190 -11.37 0.97 11.58
N PHE A 191 -11.02 1.63 10.48
CA PHE A 191 -11.95 2.25 9.55
C PHE A 191 -11.69 1.79 8.12
N THR A 192 -12.64 2.07 7.24
CA THR A 192 -12.55 1.94 5.79
C THR A 192 -12.87 3.29 5.16
N ILE A 193 -12.63 3.47 3.87
CA ILE A 193 -12.98 4.72 3.19
C ILE A 193 -14.47 5.10 3.42
N PRO A 194 -15.45 4.19 3.29
CA PRO A 194 -16.85 4.51 3.59
C PRO A 194 -17.14 4.88 5.05
N THR A 195 -16.37 4.37 6.01
CA THR A 195 -16.53 4.66 7.44
C THR A 195 -15.58 5.73 7.98
N LEU A 196 -14.74 6.29 7.10
CA LEU A 196 -13.75 7.29 7.46
C LEU A 196 -14.35 8.53 8.18
N PRO A 197 -15.53 9.06 7.80
CA PRO A 197 -16.15 10.16 8.54
C PRO A 197 -16.42 9.85 10.03
N GLN A 198 -16.66 8.58 10.37
CA GLN A 198 -16.87 8.17 11.76
C GLN A 198 -15.58 8.29 12.60
N MET A 199 -14.41 8.25 11.96
CA MET A 199 -13.13 8.44 12.65
C MET A 199 -13.08 9.81 13.35
N ALA A 200 -13.69 10.83 12.78
CA ALA A 200 -13.75 12.17 13.34
C ALA A 200 -14.42 12.22 14.74
N THR A 201 -15.26 11.24 15.08
CA THR A 201 -15.97 11.16 16.37
C THR A 201 -15.19 10.39 17.44
N VAL A 202 -14.05 9.79 17.08
CA VAL A 202 -13.26 8.93 17.97
C VAL A 202 -12.08 9.68 18.58
N GLN A 203 -11.96 9.62 19.91
CA GLN A 203 -10.86 10.27 20.62
C GLN A 203 -9.48 9.78 20.13
N PRO A 204 -8.50 10.70 19.95
CA PRO A 204 -8.50 12.11 20.38
C PRO A 204 -8.95 13.12 19.30
N LEU A 205 -9.42 12.69 18.12
CA LEU A 205 -9.69 13.59 16.99
C LEU A 205 -10.65 14.75 17.33
N PRO A 206 -11.80 14.51 18.02
CA PRO A 206 -12.70 15.62 18.40
C PRO A 206 -12.00 16.67 19.28
N THR A 207 -11.14 16.23 20.19
CA THR A 207 -10.40 17.15 21.05
C THR A 207 -9.34 17.93 20.28
N LEU A 208 -8.66 17.29 19.32
CA LEU A 208 -7.66 17.94 18.47
C LEU A 208 -8.29 18.98 17.54
N ALA A 209 -9.47 18.71 17.00
CA ALA A 209 -10.22 19.61 16.13
C ALA A 209 -10.73 20.87 16.88
N GLN A 210 -11.04 20.75 18.19
CA GLN A 210 -11.59 21.86 18.99
C GLN A 210 -10.52 22.80 19.57
N THR A 211 -9.25 22.47 19.52
CA THR A 211 -8.18 23.22 20.20
C THR A 211 -7.67 24.44 19.40
N GLN A 212 -8.38 24.84 18.34
CA GLN A 212 -7.99 25.96 17.47
C GLN A 212 -8.82 27.24 17.67
N PHE A 213 -9.48 27.38 18.83
CA PHE A 213 -10.17 28.64 19.20
C PHE A 213 -9.53 29.34 20.39
#